data_5bf94cfe9ac3ac1225c13d2ab833219d
#
_entry.id   5bf94cfe9ac3ac1225c13d2ab833219d
#
_cell.length_a   1.000
_cell.length_b   1.000
_cell.length_c   1.000
_cell.angle_alpha   90.00
_cell.angle_beta   90.00
_cell.angle_gamma   90.00
#
_symmetry.space_group_name_H-M   'P 1'
#
loop_
_entity.id
_entity.type
_entity.pdbx_description
1 polymer ?
#
loop_
_entity_poly.entity_id
_entity_poly.type
_entity_poly.pdbx_seq_one_letter_code
_entity_poly.pdbx_strand_id
1 'polypeptide(L)'
;MRYVINHDLHIHTKLSSCSQHPQQTPENILRYALDNGFKTVCVTDHYWDETVPGASGWYAPQNTAHIRQSLPLPQVEGVRFLFGCETDLDRHCTLGVSPARFDELDFVIIPTTHLHMTDLTVRGDETAEERAALWVKRLDAVLSMDLPFHKVGIAHPACGLIAPSRKMYLQTLRLLPEEEMERLFTKAASLGCGIELNASDFGFPEEETEIVLRPFIVAKRCGCQFYCGSDSHEPDEFTGVMQRFARAVDLLGLTEDDKFLLR
;
A
#
# COMPACT_ATOMS: atom_id res chain seq x y z
N MET A 1 -1.55 9.87 22.91
CA MET A 1 -2.95 10.15 22.46
C MET A 1 -3.33 9.03 21.49
N ARG A 2 -4.61 8.55 21.44
CA ARG A 2 -5.02 7.54 20.45
C ARG A 2 -4.80 8.06 19.02
N TYR A 3 -4.41 7.19 18.11
CA TYR A 3 -4.22 7.50 16.69
C TYR A 3 -5.48 8.12 16.09
N VAL A 4 -5.38 9.30 15.51
CA VAL A 4 -6.50 10.00 14.85
C VAL A 4 -6.52 9.62 13.38
N ILE A 5 -7.61 9.03 12.92
CA ILE A 5 -7.83 8.67 11.52
C ILE A 5 -8.28 9.93 10.78
N ASN A 6 -7.33 10.61 10.12
CA ASN A 6 -7.57 11.87 9.43
C ASN A 6 -6.93 11.94 8.03
N HIS A 7 -6.58 10.77 7.48
CA HIS A 7 -5.98 10.66 6.15
C HIS A 7 -6.33 9.31 5.51
N ASP A 8 -6.26 9.27 4.19
CA ASP A 8 -6.30 8.07 3.36
C ASP A 8 -5.29 8.28 2.22
N LEU A 9 -4.18 7.55 2.25
CA LEU A 9 -3.04 7.76 1.34
C LEU A 9 -2.95 6.71 0.22
N HIS A 10 -3.96 5.83 0.09
CA HIS A 10 -4.02 4.82 -0.96
C HIS A 10 -5.42 4.75 -1.55
N ILE A 11 -5.63 5.44 -2.66
CA ILE A 11 -6.92 5.48 -3.36
C ILE A 11 -6.67 5.46 -4.86
N HIS A 12 -7.34 4.57 -5.59
CA HIS A 12 -7.29 4.54 -7.05
C HIS A 12 -8.37 5.41 -7.66
N THR A 13 -8.06 6.03 -8.80
CA THR A 13 -9.06 6.62 -9.68
C THR A 13 -9.43 5.62 -10.79
N LYS A 14 -10.38 6.00 -11.64
CA LYS A 14 -10.73 5.22 -12.85
C LYS A 14 -9.56 5.10 -13.87
N LEU A 15 -8.41 5.69 -13.61
CA LEU A 15 -7.21 5.57 -14.45
C LEU A 15 -6.47 4.26 -14.17
N SER A 16 -6.57 3.69 -12.98
CA SER A 16 -6.04 2.35 -12.70
C SER A 16 -6.80 1.29 -13.50
N SER A 17 -6.09 0.40 -14.18
CA SER A 17 -6.69 -0.61 -15.04
C SER A 17 -7.67 -1.55 -14.34
N CYS A 18 -7.56 -1.70 -13.02
CA CYS A 18 -8.49 -2.46 -12.16
C CYS A 18 -9.65 -1.62 -11.63
N SER A 19 -9.65 -0.30 -11.83
CA SER A 19 -10.66 0.64 -11.36
C SER A 19 -11.42 1.20 -12.55
N GLN A 20 -12.56 0.60 -12.91
CA GLN A 20 -13.30 0.96 -14.13
C GLN A 20 -14.60 1.73 -13.88
N HIS A 21 -14.93 1.99 -12.61
CA HIS A 21 -16.17 2.69 -12.30
C HIS A 21 -16.10 4.16 -12.71
N PRO A 22 -17.02 4.68 -13.55
CA PRO A 22 -16.92 6.02 -14.13
C PRO A 22 -16.97 7.15 -13.10
N GLN A 23 -17.49 6.88 -11.90
CA GLN A 23 -17.55 7.84 -10.80
C GLN A 23 -16.33 7.77 -9.86
N GLN A 24 -15.37 6.89 -10.10
CA GLN A 24 -14.13 6.85 -9.34
C GLN A 24 -13.18 7.97 -9.84
N THR A 25 -13.56 9.20 -9.53
CA THR A 25 -12.90 10.43 -9.99
C THR A 25 -12.32 11.22 -8.83
N PRO A 26 -11.32 12.08 -9.08
CA PRO A 26 -10.76 12.96 -8.05
C PRO A 26 -11.81 13.79 -7.29
N GLU A 27 -12.88 14.25 -7.97
CA GLU A 27 -13.95 15.04 -7.35
C GLU A 27 -14.76 14.19 -6.34
N ASN A 28 -15.04 12.93 -6.66
CA ASN A 28 -15.75 12.03 -5.76
C ASN A 28 -14.84 11.57 -4.59
N ILE A 29 -13.55 11.38 -4.84
CA ILE A 29 -12.56 11.12 -3.79
C ILE A 29 -12.47 12.32 -2.84
N LEU A 30 -12.47 13.55 -3.36
CA LEU A 30 -12.49 14.74 -2.51
C LEU A 30 -13.77 14.82 -1.66
N ARG A 31 -14.93 14.45 -2.23
CA ARG A 31 -16.19 14.38 -1.47
C ARG A 31 -16.10 13.34 -0.35
N TYR A 32 -15.60 12.14 -0.66
CA TYR A 32 -15.33 11.12 0.34
C TYR A 32 -14.43 11.63 1.48
N ALA A 33 -13.38 12.39 1.14
CA ALA A 33 -12.50 12.98 2.13
C ALA A 33 -13.24 13.97 3.05
N LEU A 34 -14.09 14.82 2.48
CA LEU A 34 -14.91 15.79 3.23
C LEU A 34 -15.92 15.10 4.13
N ASP A 35 -16.62 14.10 3.62
CA ASP A 35 -17.67 13.35 4.33
C ASP A 35 -17.11 12.60 5.55
N ASN A 36 -15.83 12.18 5.50
CA ASN A 36 -15.13 11.48 6.58
C ASN A 36 -14.23 12.39 7.42
N GLY A 37 -14.14 13.68 7.11
CA GLY A 37 -13.34 14.65 7.85
C GLY A 37 -11.83 14.49 7.69
N PHE A 38 -11.38 13.83 6.60
CA PHE A 38 -9.96 13.69 6.28
C PHE A 38 -9.30 15.04 6.02
N LYS A 39 -8.06 15.16 6.47
CA LYS A 39 -7.19 16.32 6.26
C LYS A 39 -6.20 16.11 5.12
N THR A 40 -5.94 14.84 4.77
CA THR A 40 -5.04 14.47 3.69
C THR A 40 -5.61 13.24 2.98
N VAL A 41 -5.66 13.30 1.66
CA VAL A 41 -5.93 12.15 0.80
C VAL A 41 -4.93 12.13 -0.35
N CYS A 42 -4.61 10.93 -0.84
CA CYS A 42 -3.71 10.76 -1.97
C CYS A 42 -4.32 9.84 -3.02
N VAL A 43 -4.36 10.29 -4.28
CA VAL A 43 -4.59 9.38 -5.39
C VAL A 43 -3.26 8.68 -5.71
N THR A 44 -3.32 7.35 -5.85
CA THR A 44 -2.16 6.49 -6.03
C THR A 44 -2.44 5.45 -7.10
N ASP A 45 -2.83 5.93 -8.29
CA ASP A 45 -3.07 5.03 -9.41
C ASP A 45 -1.87 4.15 -9.73
N HIS A 46 -2.13 2.95 -10.23
CA HIS A 46 -1.07 2.04 -10.67
C HIS A 46 -0.18 2.69 -11.71
N TYR A 47 1.13 2.49 -11.55
CA TYR A 47 2.13 3.21 -12.33
C TYR A 47 3.36 2.36 -12.64
N TRP A 48 3.81 2.47 -13.88
CA TRP A 48 5.15 2.05 -14.29
C TRP A 48 5.76 3.11 -15.20
N ASP A 49 6.93 3.64 -14.78
CA ASP A 49 7.67 4.62 -15.57
C ASP A 49 8.10 4.02 -16.90
N GLU A 50 7.72 4.63 -17.99
CA GLU A 50 8.05 4.21 -19.35
C GLU A 50 9.54 4.13 -19.63
N THR A 51 10.37 4.76 -18.80
CA THR A 51 11.85 4.71 -18.89
C THR A 51 12.46 3.52 -18.15
N VAL A 52 11.67 2.84 -17.30
CA VAL A 52 12.10 1.66 -16.54
C VAL A 52 11.75 0.41 -17.32
N PRO A 53 12.73 -0.46 -17.66
CA PRO A 53 12.42 -1.72 -18.34
C PRO A 53 11.69 -2.69 -17.42
N GLY A 54 10.95 -3.64 -17.99
CA GLY A 54 10.31 -4.73 -17.23
C GLY A 54 8.81 -4.58 -16.97
N ALA A 55 8.18 -3.52 -17.46
CA ALA A 55 6.72 -3.39 -17.40
C ALA A 55 6.02 -4.60 -18.00
N SER A 56 5.04 -5.16 -17.29
CA SER A 56 4.14 -6.14 -17.88
C SER A 56 3.18 -5.47 -18.89
N GLY A 57 2.50 -6.28 -19.72
CA GLY A 57 1.47 -5.77 -20.62
C GLY A 57 0.33 -5.04 -19.91
N TRP A 58 0.10 -5.36 -18.63
CA TRP A 58 -0.88 -4.69 -17.78
C TRP A 58 -0.40 -3.34 -17.25
N TYR A 59 0.89 -3.24 -16.86
CA TYR A 59 1.47 -2.00 -16.35
C TYR A 59 1.88 -1.01 -17.44
N ALA A 60 2.35 -1.46 -18.60
CA ALA A 60 2.88 -0.58 -19.64
C ALA A 60 1.97 0.58 -20.08
N PRO A 61 0.63 0.43 -20.16
CA PRO A 61 -0.26 1.54 -20.45
C PRO A 61 -0.37 2.56 -19.29
N GLN A 62 -0.09 2.17 -18.06
CA GLN A 62 -0.24 2.97 -16.84
C GLN A 62 1.05 3.78 -16.57
N ASN A 63 1.45 4.55 -17.54
CA ASN A 63 2.68 5.34 -17.55
C ASN A 63 2.46 6.78 -17.06
N THR A 64 3.50 7.60 -17.10
CA THR A 64 3.46 8.99 -16.65
C THR A 64 2.37 9.81 -17.31
N ALA A 65 2.22 9.72 -18.62
CA ALA A 65 1.19 10.48 -19.34
C ALA A 65 -0.22 10.03 -18.95
N HIS A 66 -0.38 8.74 -18.61
CA HIS A 66 -1.66 8.17 -18.21
C HIS A 66 -2.10 8.66 -16.83
N ILE A 67 -1.29 8.50 -15.78
CA ILE A 67 -1.68 8.90 -14.41
C ILE A 67 -1.84 10.42 -14.27
N ARG A 68 -1.10 11.21 -15.06
CA ARG A 68 -1.21 12.68 -15.07
C ARG A 68 -2.54 13.19 -15.62
N GLN A 69 -3.39 12.34 -16.20
CA GLN A 69 -4.75 12.73 -16.63
C GLN A 69 -5.66 13.08 -15.43
N SER A 70 -5.31 12.70 -14.21
CA SER A 70 -6.02 13.14 -12.99
C SER A 70 -5.72 14.59 -12.59
N LEU A 71 -4.69 15.21 -13.20
CA LEU A 71 -4.29 16.58 -12.88
C LEU A 71 -5.02 17.62 -13.75
N PRO A 72 -5.30 18.83 -13.22
CA PRO A 72 -5.04 19.23 -11.83
C PRO A 72 -6.05 18.61 -10.85
N LEU A 73 -5.58 18.20 -9.67
CA LEU A 73 -6.48 17.71 -8.62
C LEU A 73 -7.40 18.84 -8.12
N PRO A 74 -8.66 18.54 -7.78
CA PRO A 74 -9.57 19.51 -7.18
C PRO A 74 -9.04 19.95 -5.81
N GLN A 75 -9.22 21.22 -5.48
CA GLN A 75 -8.73 21.84 -4.27
C GLN A 75 -9.87 22.33 -3.39
N VAL A 76 -9.77 22.14 -2.09
CA VAL A 76 -10.70 22.70 -1.10
C VAL A 76 -9.92 23.07 0.17
N GLU A 77 -10.34 24.15 0.83
CA GLU A 77 -9.73 24.55 2.09
C GLU A 77 -9.86 23.44 3.15
N GLY A 78 -8.78 23.14 3.85
CA GLY A 78 -8.75 22.17 4.95
C GLY A 78 -8.51 20.72 4.54
N VAL A 79 -8.40 20.41 3.24
CA VAL A 79 -7.99 19.10 2.73
C VAL A 79 -6.78 19.22 1.83
N ARG A 80 -5.70 18.53 2.17
CA ARG A 80 -4.51 18.38 1.32
C ARG A 80 -4.74 17.18 0.40
N PHE A 81 -4.97 17.45 -0.89
CA PHE A 81 -5.17 16.42 -1.89
C PHE A 81 -3.87 16.20 -2.66
N LEU A 82 -3.30 15.03 -2.57
CA LEU A 82 -1.97 14.67 -3.04
C LEU A 82 -2.03 13.83 -4.30
N PHE A 83 -0.99 13.95 -5.13
CA PHE A 83 -0.76 13.17 -6.33
C PHE A 83 0.40 12.21 -6.12
N GLY A 84 0.09 10.93 -6.00
CA GLY A 84 1.06 9.86 -5.80
C GLY A 84 0.91 8.75 -6.84
N CYS A 85 1.51 7.62 -6.58
CA CYS A 85 1.31 6.40 -7.36
C CYS A 85 1.49 5.13 -6.52
N GLU A 86 0.87 4.04 -6.98
CA GLU A 86 1.24 2.69 -6.59
C GLU A 86 2.08 2.06 -7.70
N THR A 87 3.34 1.74 -7.39
CA THR A 87 4.27 1.12 -8.34
C THR A 87 4.74 -0.22 -7.81
N ASP A 88 5.04 -1.16 -8.69
CA ASP A 88 5.40 -2.52 -8.29
C ASP A 88 6.89 -2.84 -8.51
N LEU A 89 7.28 -3.99 -8.02
CA LEU A 89 8.53 -4.66 -8.35
C LEU A 89 8.29 -5.79 -9.35
N ASP A 90 9.12 -5.94 -10.35
CA ASP A 90 9.12 -7.14 -11.16
C ASP A 90 9.69 -8.35 -10.40
N ARG A 91 9.77 -9.52 -11.03
CA ARG A 91 10.36 -10.74 -10.45
C ARG A 91 11.85 -10.64 -10.15
N HIS A 92 12.54 -9.67 -10.74
CA HIS A 92 13.95 -9.37 -10.53
C HIS A 92 14.16 -8.28 -9.48
N CYS A 93 13.08 -7.78 -8.88
CA CYS A 93 13.03 -6.66 -7.96
C CYS A 93 13.43 -5.32 -8.61
N THR A 94 13.18 -5.17 -9.91
CA THR A 94 13.23 -3.87 -10.58
C THR A 94 12.01 -3.07 -10.16
N LEU A 95 12.21 -1.89 -9.58
CA LEU A 95 11.13 -1.00 -9.15
C LEU A 95 10.61 -0.19 -10.34
N GLY A 96 9.29 -0.17 -10.54
CA GLY A 96 8.63 0.47 -11.67
C GLY A 96 8.65 2.00 -11.69
N VAL A 97 9.32 2.65 -10.75
CA VAL A 97 9.49 4.10 -10.70
C VAL A 97 10.98 4.47 -10.73
N SER A 98 11.38 5.36 -11.63
CA SER A 98 12.74 5.85 -11.67
C SER A 98 13.00 6.94 -10.61
N PRO A 99 14.25 7.13 -10.16
CA PRO A 99 14.59 8.18 -9.19
C PRO A 99 14.12 9.58 -9.61
N ALA A 100 14.15 9.88 -10.90
CA ALA A 100 13.74 11.19 -11.43
C ALA A 100 12.24 11.49 -11.22
N ARG A 101 11.40 10.46 -11.09
CA ARG A 101 9.96 10.64 -10.92
C ARG A 101 9.53 10.95 -9.49
N PHE A 102 10.37 10.64 -8.50
CA PHE A 102 10.02 10.94 -7.11
C PHE A 102 9.76 12.43 -6.87
N ASP A 103 10.43 13.33 -7.57
CA ASP A 103 10.22 14.78 -7.42
C ASP A 103 8.87 15.25 -7.98
N GLU A 104 8.23 14.45 -8.85
CA GLU A 104 6.94 14.74 -9.46
C GLU A 104 5.75 14.19 -8.65
N LEU A 105 6.03 13.35 -7.65
CA LEU A 105 5.04 12.62 -6.84
C LEU A 105 5.12 13.04 -5.38
N ASP A 106 3.96 13.25 -4.77
CA ASP A 106 3.87 13.57 -3.34
C ASP A 106 4.08 12.33 -2.45
N PHE A 107 3.61 11.16 -2.92
CA PHE A 107 3.72 9.91 -2.19
C PHE A 107 3.81 8.73 -3.16
N VAL A 108 4.67 7.75 -2.84
CA VAL A 108 4.84 6.52 -3.63
C VAL A 108 4.60 5.33 -2.72
N ILE A 109 3.68 4.47 -3.09
CA ILE A 109 3.42 3.22 -2.38
C ILE A 109 3.92 2.02 -3.18
N ILE A 110 4.51 1.05 -2.48
CA ILE A 110 5.17 -0.08 -3.10
C ILE A 110 4.62 -1.37 -2.47
N PRO A 111 3.80 -2.13 -3.21
CA PRO A 111 3.35 -3.44 -2.76
C PRO A 111 4.48 -4.47 -2.85
N THR A 112 4.73 -5.16 -1.76
CA THR A 112 5.62 -6.32 -1.76
C THR A 112 4.85 -7.64 -1.84
N THR A 113 3.54 -7.56 -1.83
CA THR A 113 2.55 -8.65 -1.68
C THR A 113 1.78 -8.99 -2.95
N HIS A 114 1.99 -8.30 -4.07
CA HIS A 114 1.38 -8.64 -5.35
C HIS A 114 1.99 -9.93 -5.93
N LEU A 115 1.76 -11.06 -5.25
CA LEU A 115 2.23 -12.38 -5.66
C LEU A 115 1.15 -13.15 -6.46
N HIS A 116 0.31 -12.43 -7.20
CA HIS A 116 -0.74 -12.96 -8.07
C HIS A 116 -0.44 -12.71 -9.56
N MET A 117 0.51 -11.83 -9.87
CA MET A 117 0.81 -11.40 -11.24
C MET A 117 1.87 -12.30 -11.89
N THR A 118 1.41 -13.31 -12.64
CA THR A 118 2.30 -14.33 -13.23
C THR A 118 3.18 -13.81 -14.37
N ASP A 119 2.79 -12.70 -14.97
CA ASP A 119 3.56 -12.03 -16.04
C ASP A 119 4.59 -11.02 -15.48
N LEU A 120 4.52 -10.69 -14.18
CA LEU A 120 5.39 -9.67 -13.56
C LEU A 120 6.15 -10.17 -12.34
N THR A 121 5.44 -10.70 -11.33
CA THR A 121 6.01 -10.88 -9.96
C THR A 121 6.36 -12.32 -9.64
N VAL A 122 5.60 -13.30 -10.13
CA VAL A 122 5.71 -14.72 -9.80
C VAL A 122 5.61 -15.61 -11.04
N ARG A 123 5.90 -16.91 -10.89
CA ARG A 123 5.65 -17.91 -11.94
C ARG A 123 4.21 -18.44 -11.91
N GLY A 124 3.59 -18.44 -10.71
CA GLY A 124 2.22 -18.89 -10.48
C GLY A 124 2.10 -20.28 -9.84
N ASP A 125 3.21 -21.01 -9.69
CA ASP A 125 3.30 -22.34 -9.12
C ASP A 125 4.00 -22.38 -7.74
N GLU A 126 4.28 -21.21 -7.15
CA GLU A 126 4.97 -21.08 -5.88
C GLU A 126 4.18 -21.71 -4.74
N THR A 127 4.89 -22.48 -3.90
CA THR A 127 4.38 -22.99 -2.62
C THR A 127 4.22 -21.87 -1.59
N ALA A 128 3.58 -22.17 -0.45
CA ALA A 128 3.45 -21.20 0.63
C ALA A 128 4.81 -20.79 1.21
N GLU A 129 5.77 -21.72 1.27
CA GLU A 129 7.15 -21.48 1.70
C GLU A 129 7.88 -20.52 0.74
N GLU A 130 7.75 -20.75 -0.57
CA GLU A 130 8.35 -19.89 -1.58
C GLU A 130 7.73 -18.48 -1.56
N ARG A 131 6.41 -18.36 -1.33
CA ARG A 131 5.73 -17.07 -1.20
C ARG A 131 6.14 -16.31 0.06
N ALA A 132 6.35 -17.00 1.18
CA ALA A 132 6.92 -16.40 2.39
C ALA A 132 8.35 -15.90 2.15
N ALA A 133 9.17 -16.66 1.43
CA ALA A 133 10.51 -16.23 1.05
C ALA A 133 10.48 -15.03 0.06
N LEU A 134 9.52 -15.00 -0.87
CA LEU A 134 9.33 -13.86 -1.78
C LEU A 134 8.89 -12.61 -1.03
N TRP A 135 8.01 -12.72 -0.03
CA TRP A 135 7.62 -11.59 0.81
C TRP A 135 8.85 -10.95 1.47
N VAL A 136 9.70 -11.76 2.10
CA VAL A 136 10.97 -11.31 2.73
C VAL A 136 11.88 -10.68 1.69
N LYS A 137 12.13 -11.37 0.57
CA LYS A 137 13.03 -10.89 -0.50
C LYS A 137 12.59 -9.55 -1.08
N ARG A 138 11.29 -9.39 -1.36
CA ARG A 138 10.76 -8.17 -2.00
C ARG A 138 10.82 -6.99 -1.05
N LEU A 139 10.45 -7.18 0.22
CA LEU A 139 10.55 -6.13 1.23
C LEU A 139 12.01 -5.72 1.46
N ASP A 140 12.94 -6.68 1.57
CA ASP A 140 14.37 -6.39 1.71
C ASP A 140 14.94 -5.64 0.49
N ALA A 141 14.49 -6.01 -0.71
CA ALA A 141 14.89 -5.32 -1.94
C ALA A 141 14.48 -3.84 -1.91
N VAL A 142 13.22 -3.53 -1.60
CA VAL A 142 12.75 -2.13 -1.48
C VAL A 142 13.56 -1.37 -0.44
N LEU A 143 13.69 -1.92 0.76
CA LEU A 143 14.40 -1.26 1.86
C LEU A 143 15.91 -1.15 1.64
N SER A 144 16.47 -1.81 0.62
CA SER A 144 17.88 -1.71 0.25
C SER A 144 18.15 -0.71 -0.89
N MET A 145 17.11 -0.14 -1.48
CA MET A 145 17.25 0.91 -2.50
C MET A 145 17.50 2.26 -1.84
N ASP A 146 18.11 3.16 -2.59
CA ASP A 146 18.26 4.58 -2.20
C ASP A 146 17.00 5.34 -2.60
N LEU A 147 16.00 5.35 -1.71
CA LEU A 147 14.69 5.97 -1.93
C LEU A 147 14.44 7.08 -0.92
N PRO A 148 13.63 8.09 -1.26
CA PRO A 148 13.20 9.14 -0.33
C PRO A 148 12.11 8.61 0.62
N PHE A 149 12.50 7.75 1.58
CA PHE A 149 11.56 7.00 2.44
C PHE A 149 10.59 7.87 3.23
N HIS A 150 10.87 9.16 3.42
CA HIS A 150 9.93 10.11 4.04
C HIS A 150 8.63 10.31 3.23
N LYS A 151 8.60 9.87 1.97
CA LYS A 151 7.42 9.85 1.09
C LYS A 151 7.22 8.51 0.38
N VAL A 152 7.69 7.42 1.00
CA VAL A 152 7.48 6.05 0.53
C VAL A 152 6.74 5.24 1.59
N GLY A 153 5.75 4.49 1.15
CA GLY A 153 5.00 3.54 1.97
C GLY A 153 5.03 2.12 1.40
N ILE A 154 5.08 1.12 2.28
CA ILE A 154 4.84 -0.28 1.93
C ILE A 154 3.34 -0.52 1.97
N ALA A 155 2.76 -0.91 0.84
CA ALA A 155 1.34 -1.18 0.69
C ALA A 155 0.96 -2.56 1.26
N HIS A 156 -0.22 -2.64 1.85
CA HIS A 156 -0.97 -3.85 2.27
C HIS A 156 -0.10 -5.09 2.59
N PRO A 157 0.76 -5.04 3.64
CA PRO A 157 1.77 -6.06 3.92
C PRO A 157 1.19 -7.45 4.24
N ALA A 158 -0.10 -7.56 4.47
CA ALA A 158 -0.81 -8.81 4.76
C ALA A 158 -2.01 -9.07 3.84
N CYS A 159 -2.06 -8.49 2.63
CA CYS A 159 -3.21 -8.64 1.75
C CYS A 159 -3.36 -10.06 1.17
N GLY A 160 -4.58 -10.40 0.77
CA GLY A 160 -4.92 -11.71 0.21
C GLY A 160 -4.23 -12.04 -1.12
N LEU A 161 -3.65 -11.05 -1.81
CA LEU A 161 -2.93 -11.23 -3.07
C LEU A 161 -1.58 -11.96 -2.93
N ILE A 162 -1.14 -12.19 -1.69
CA ILE A 162 0.03 -13.05 -1.40
C ILE A 162 -0.15 -14.46 -1.96
N ALA A 163 -1.39 -15.00 -2.01
CA ALA A 163 -1.61 -16.38 -2.41
C ALA A 163 -2.96 -16.58 -3.13
N PRO A 164 -3.08 -17.60 -4.00
CA PRO A 164 -4.27 -17.84 -4.82
C PRO A 164 -5.48 -18.39 -4.03
N SER A 165 -5.30 -18.77 -2.76
CA SER A 165 -6.39 -19.29 -1.92
C SER A 165 -6.23 -18.85 -0.47
N ARG A 166 -7.35 -18.73 0.26
CA ARG A 166 -7.34 -18.36 1.69
C ARG A 166 -6.50 -19.32 2.52
N LYS A 167 -6.57 -20.61 2.24
CA LYS A 167 -5.75 -21.63 2.94
C LYS A 167 -4.26 -21.37 2.77
N MET A 168 -3.81 -21.15 1.54
CA MET A 168 -2.40 -20.88 1.24
C MET A 168 -1.97 -19.52 1.79
N TYR A 169 -2.82 -18.51 1.72
CA TYR A 169 -2.60 -17.20 2.32
C TYR A 169 -2.27 -17.31 3.81
N LEU A 170 -3.12 -17.96 4.61
CA LEU A 170 -2.89 -18.13 6.04
C LEU A 170 -1.64 -18.98 6.31
N GLN A 171 -1.38 -19.99 5.49
CA GLN A 171 -0.15 -20.78 5.59
C GLN A 171 1.09 -19.93 5.30
N THR A 172 1.06 -19.12 4.26
CA THR A 172 2.16 -18.20 3.92
C THR A 172 2.45 -17.22 5.05
N LEU A 173 1.42 -16.58 5.63
CA LEU A 173 1.60 -15.67 6.77
C LEU A 173 2.19 -16.36 8.00
N ARG A 174 1.78 -17.63 8.30
CA ARG A 174 2.37 -18.42 9.40
C ARG A 174 3.84 -18.72 9.19
N LEU A 175 4.25 -18.89 7.94
CA LEU A 175 5.63 -19.23 7.56
C LEU A 175 6.57 -18.06 7.50
N LEU A 176 6.09 -16.81 7.61
CA LEU A 176 6.97 -15.64 7.68
C LEU A 176 7.88 -15.76 8.92
N PRO A 177 9.22 -15.81 8.74
CA PRO A 177 10.13 -15.93 9.87
C PRO A 177 10.11 -14.65 10.73
N GLU A 178 9.95 -14.80 12.03
CA GLU A 178 9.84 -13.66 12.93
C GLU A 178 11.12 -12.81 12.93
N GLU A 179 12.28 -13.45 12.94
CA GLU A 179 13.57 -12.78 12.88
C GLU A 179 13.73 -11.91 11.62
N GLU A 180 13.23 -12.39 10.46
CA GLU A 180 13.27 -11.62 9.21
C GLU A 180 12.28 -10.45 9.25
N MET A 181 11.08 -10.65 9.80
CA MET A 181 10.16 -9.54 10.00
C MET A 181 10.74 -8.48 10.94
N GLU A 182 11.35 -8.87 12.06
CA GLU A 182 12.01 -7.94 12.98
C GLU A 182 13.16 -7.18 12.30
N ARG A 183 14.00 -7.88 11.56
CA ARG A 183 15.11 -7.27 10.81
C ARG A 183 14.61 -6.22 9.82
N LEU A 184 13.60 -6.59 9.02
CA LEU A 184 13.08 -5.74 7.95
C LEU A 184 12.29 -4.55 8.50
N PHE A 185 11.42 -4.76 9.47
CA PHE A 185 10.66 -3.65 10.06
C PHE A 185 11.54 -2.71 10.90
N THR A 186 12.60 -3.21 11.56
CA THR A 186 13.60 -2.34 12.19
C THR A 186 14.29 -1.47 11.16
N LYS A 187 14.65 -2.04 9.99
CA LYS A 187 15.21 -1.28 8.87
C LYS A 187 14.22 -0.27 8.31
N ALA A 188 12.95 -0.65 8.08
CA ALA A 188 11.89 0.25 7.61
C ALA A 188 11.70 1.44 8.58
N ALA A 189 11.62 1.18 9.88
CA ALA A 189 11.52 2.22 10.90
C ALA A 189 12.72 3.17 10.88
N SER A 190 13.95 2.64 10.77
CA SER A 190 15.18 3.46 10.72
C SER A 190 15.25 4.35 9.48
N LEU A 191 14.66 3.92 8.37
CA LEU A 191 14.58 4.68 7.12
C LEU A 191 13.42 5.69 7.11
N GLY A 192 12.48 5.59 8.05
CA GLY A 192 11.26 6.40 8.08
C GLY A 192 10.24 6.01 7.00
N CYS A 193 10.24 4.75 6.58
CA CYS A 193 9.28 4.21 5.63
C CYS A 193 7.92 3.96 6.29
N GLY A 194 6.82 4.40 5.67
CA GLY A 194 5.48 4.15 6.16
C GLY A 194 5.03 2.70 5.95
N ILE A 195 4.26 2.15 6.88
CA ILE A 195 3.61 0.84 6.74
C ILE A 195 2.09 1.06 6.65
N GLU A 196 1.47 0.52 5.63
CA GLU A 196 0.04 0.70 5.41
C GLU A 196 -0.82 -0.08 6.42
N LEU A 197 -1.87 0.59 6.89
CA LEU A 197 -3.07 -0.02 7.45
C LEU A 197 -4.11 -0.06 6.32
N ASN A 198 -4.02 -1.08 5.46
CA ASN A 198 -4.96 -1.23 4.36
C ASN A 198 -6.32 -1.69 4.87
N ALA A 199 -7.39 -1.00 4.45
CA ALA A 199 -8.74 -1.30 4.96
C ALA A 199 -9.16 -2.74 4.67
N SER A 200 -8.75 -3.33 3.54
CA SER A 200 -9.09 -4.72 3.18
C SER A 200 -8.41 -5.75 4.09
N ASP A 201 -7.17 -5.45 4.55
CA ASP A 201 -6.42 -6.34 5.44
C ASP A 201 -7.10 -6.52 6.80
N PHE A 202 -7.98 -5.60 7.21
CA PHE A 202 -8.71 -5.66 8.47
C PHE A 202 -10.15 -6.17 8.35
N GLY A 203 -10.51 -6.75 7.19
CA GLY A 203 -11.79 -7.43 6.95
C GLY A 203 -11.84 -8.91 7.35
N PHE A 204 -10.82 -9.44 8.03
CA PHE A 204 -10.72 -10.85 8.41
C PHE A 204 -11.67 -11.25 9.54
N PRO A 205 -12.09 -12.54 9.61
CA PRO A 205 -12.88 -13.08 10.71
C PRO A 205 -12.01 -13.24 11.98
N GLU A 206 -12.66 -13.28 13.16
CA GLU A 206 -11.99 -13.23 14.46
C GLU A 206 -10.96 -14.35 14.67
N GLU A 207 -11.23 -15.56 14.17
CA GLU A 207 -10.34 -16.72 14.27
C GLU A 207 -9.00 -16.56 13.51
N GLU A 208 -8.90 -15.59 12.62
CA GLU A 208 -7.67 -15.31 11.86
C GLU A 208 -6.84 -14.15 12.43
N THR A 209 -7.35 -13.51 13.48
CA THR A 209 -6.76 -12.28 14.07
C THR A 209 -5.28 -12.44 14.37
N GLU A 210 -4.89 -13.50 15.07
CA GLU A 210 -3.49 -13.71 15.46
C GLU A 210 -2.55 -13.80 14.26
N ILE A 211 -3.00 -14.46 13.19
CA ILE A 211 -2.18 -14.70 12.01
C ILE A 211 -2.05 -13.44 11.15
N VAL A 212 -3.17 -12.77 10.90
CA VAL A 212 -3.21 -11.60 10.02
C VAL A 212 -2.54 -10.39 10.68
N LEU A 213 -2.71 -10.23 12.00
CA LEU A 213 -2.07 -9.11 12.72
C LEU A 213 -0.59 -9.29 12.97
N ARG A 214 -0.04 -10.50 12.86
CA ARG A 214 1.35 -10.79 13.22
C ARG A 214 2.37 -9.85 12.55
N PRO A 215 2.34 -9.58 11.23
CA PRO A 215 3.25 -8.63 10.60
C PRO A 215 3.12 -7.21 11.19
N PHE A 216 1.89 -6.74 11.43
CA PHE A 216 1.65 -5.41 11.98
C PHE A 216 2.11 -5.27 13.43
N ILE A 217 1.92 -6.32 14.26
CA ILE A 217 2.39 -6.35 15.65
C ILE A 217 3.92 -6.26 15.68
N VAL A 218 4.61 -7.02 14.81
CA VAL A 218 6.07 -6.96 14.70
C VAL A 218 6.52 -5.58 14.21
N ALA A 219 5.88 -5.03 13.18
CA ALA A 219 6.18 -3.69 12.68
C ALA A 219 6.06 -2.63 13.77
N LYS A 220 4.97 -2.64 14.55
CA LYS A 220 4.79 -1.73 15.70
C LYS A 220 5.89 -1.90 16.75
N ARG A 221 6.19 -3.15 17.13
CA ARG A 221 7.25 -3.45 18.10
C ARG A 221 8.62 -2.92 17.65
N CYS A 222 8.88 -2.93 16.35
CA CYS A 222 10.09 -2.41 15.73
C CYS A 222 10.09 -0.87 15.55
N GLY A 223 9.02 -0.18 15.93
CA GLY A 223 8.92 1.28 15.86
C GLY A 223 8.55 1.83 14.48
N CYS A 224 7.95 1.01 13.61
CA CYS A 224 7.39 1.50 12.36
C CYS A 224 6.24 2.49 12.60
N GLN A 225 6.11 3.43 11.69
CA GLN A 225 4.97 4.36 11.64
C GLN A 225 3.98 3.91 10.57
N PHE A 226 2.68 4.13 10.85
CA PHE A 226 1.59 3.62 10.04
C PHE A 226 0.79 4.73 9.37
N TYR A 227 0.31 4.46 8.15
CA TYR A 227 -0.65 5.29 7.45
C TYR A 227 -1.88 4.47 7.04
N CYS A 228 -3.03 5.15 6.91
CA CYS A 228 -4.27 4.53 6.44
C CYS A 228 -4.33 4.57 4.92
N GLY A 229 -4.73 3.47 4.30
CA GLY A 229 -5.03 3.34 2.88
C GLY A 229 -6.29 2.51 2.66
N SER A 230 -7.29 3.07 1.97
CA SER A 230 -8.51 2.32 1.64
C SER A 230 -8.29 1.32 0.52
N ASP A 231 -7.40 1.66 -0.41
CA ASP A 231 -7.18 0.91 -1.65
C ASP A 231 -8.48 0.77 -2.46
N SER A 232 -9.32 1.79 -2.37
CA SER A 232 -10.64 1.79 -3.01
C SER A 232 -10.52 2.01 -4.51
N HIS A 233 -11.16 1.13 -5.28
CA HIS A 233 -11.20 1.15 -6.75
C HIS A 233 -12.54 1.60 -7.32
N GLU A 234 -13.57 1.64 -6.49
CA GLU A 234 -14.91 2.11 -6.85
C GLU A 234 -15.60 2.76 -5.65
N PRO A 235 -16.63 3.63 -5.87
CA PRO A 235 -17.26 4.41 -4.81
C PRO A 235 -17.87 3.58 -3.68
N ASP A 236 -18.39 2.40 -3.98
CA ASP A 236 -19.04 1.54 -2.98
C ASP A 236 -18.03 0.96 -1.98
N GLU A 237 -16.75 0.85 -2.35
CA GLU A 237 -15.67 0.36 -1.48
C GLU A 237 -15.30 1.34 -0.37
N PHE A 238 -15.66 2.62 -0.50
CA PHE A 238 -15.54 3.59 0.60
C PHE A 238 -16.44 3.26 1.79
N THR A 239 -17.48 2.42 1.56
CA THR A 239 -18.38 2.01 2.63
C THR A 239 -17.67 1.14 3.67
N GLY A 240 -17.70 1.56 4.93
CA GLY A 240 -17.11 0.82 6.03
C GLY A 240 -15.59 0.99 6.20
N VAL A 241 -14.93 1.81 5.38
CA VAL A 241 -13.48 2.07 5.48
C VAL A 241 -13.10 2.62 6.86
N MET A 242 -13.83 3.62 7.36
CA MET A 242 -13.57 4.20 8.69
C MET A 242 -13.67 3.18 9.82
N GLN A 243 -14.61 2.23 9.74
CA GLN A 243 -14.76 1.15 10.72
C GLN A 243 -13.56 0.20 10.66
N ARG A 244 -13.05 -0.12 9.47
CA ARG A 244 -11.87 -0.98 9.29
C ARG A 244 -10.61 -0.29 9.79
N PHE A 245 -10.41 0.99 9.52
CA PHE A 245 -9.31 1.78 10.08
C PHE A 245 -9.40 1.85 11.62
N ALA A 246 -10.59 2.11 12.18
CA ALA A 246 -10.79 2.12 13.62
C ALA A 246 -10.45 0.76 14.24
N ARG A 247 -10.87 -0.35 13.59
CA ARG A 247 -10.53 -1.71 14.00
C ARG A 247 -9.01 -1.95 14.00
N ALA A 248 -8.29 -1.51 12.95
CA ALA A 248 -6.84 -1.61 12.89
C ALA A 248 -6.18 -0.87 14.06
N VAL A 249 -6.57 0.38 14.27
CA VAL A 249 -6.06 1.22 15.36
C VAL A 249 -6.30 0.58 16.74
N ASP A 250 -7.50 0.03 16.96
CA ASP A 250 -7.87 -0.58 18.24
C ASP A 250 -7.15 -1.92 18.48
N LEU A 251 -7.12 -2.81 17.48
CA LEU A 251 -6.46 -4.11 17.58
C LEU A 251 -4.95 -3.98 17.81
N LEU A 252 -4.33 -2.98 17.20
CA LEU A 252 -2.90 -2.71 17.35
C LEU A 252 -2.60 -1.74 18.51
N GLY A 253 -3.60 -1.12 19.12
CA GLY A 253 -3.42 -0.13 20.19
C GLY A 253 -2.56 1.07 19.75
N LEU A 254 -2.81 1.60 18.54
CA LEU A 254 -1.99 2.66 17.96
C LEU A 254 -2.26 4.03 18.60
N THR A 255 -1.20 4.82 18.65
CA THR A 255 -1.18 6.20 19.14
C THR A 255 -0.71 7.18 18.08
N GLU A 256 -0.79 8.48 18.34
CA GLU A 256 -0.25 9.50 17.42
C GLU A 256 1.26 9.36 17.17
N ASP A 257 2.00 8.76 18.09
CA ASP A 257 3.44 8.53 17.94
C ASP A 257 3.74 7.43 16.90
N ASP A 258 2.74 6.56 16.64
CA ASP A 258 2.82 5.50 15.62
C ASP A 258 2.40 5.99 14.22
N LYS A 259 2.01 7.28 14.08
CA LYS A 259 1.52 7.82 12.81
C LYS A 259 2.64 8.20 11.86
N PHE A 260 2.59 7.68 10.64
CA PHE A 260 3.42 8.16 9.54
C PHE A 260 2.98 9.57 9.13
N LEU A 261 3.92 10.49 9.12
CA LEU A 261 3.69 11.88 8.73
C LEU A 261 4.37 12.16 7.39
N LEU A 262 3.56 12.29 6.37
CA LEU A 262 4.00 12.68 5.04
C LEU A 262 4.42 14.16 5.05
N ARG A 263 5.72 14.41 4.88
CA ARG A 263 6.37 15.73 5.01
C ARG A 263 6.56 16.41 3.67
#